data_8e6919f8f58399437bea15ded6bd3d23
#
_entry.id   8e6919f8f58399437bea15ded6bd3d23
#
_cell.length_a   1.000
_cell.length_b   1.000
_cell.length_c   1.000
_cell.angle_alpha   90.00
_cell.angle_beta   90.00
_cell.angle_gamma   90.00
#
_symmetry.space_group_name_H-M   'P 1'
#
loop_
_entity.id
_entity.type
_entity.pdbx_description
1 polymer ?
#
loop_
_entity_poly.entity_id
_entity_poly.type
_entity_poly.pdbx_seq_one_letter_code
_entity_poly.pdbx_strand_id
1 'polypeptide(L)'
;ETPHGAMRLEFLKKLIAKTREMDPTRLVSAAMEKDNIDAVTVTVKDELVDYVDLISFNQYVGWYDGSSEKCDRMNWVFDVKKPVFISEFGGGAVYGRHGDVKERFTEEYQEDLYQRNVNMFDRIEGLAGTTPWILMDFRSPRRQIVGVQDDFNRKGLISNQGGKKKAFYVMKKWYESK
;
A
#
# COMPACT_ATOMS: atom_id res chain seq x y z
N GLU A 1 9.99 5.60 2.41
CA GLU A 1 9.12 6.68 1.92
C GLU A 1 9.72 8.04 2.26
N THR A 2 10.69 8.45 1.49
CA THR A 2 11.40 9.71 1.72
C THR A 2 11.49 10.46 0.40
N PRO A 3 11.35 11.82 0.40
CA PRO A 3 11.43 12.61 -0.80
C PRO A 3 12.81 12.49 -1.47
N HIS A 4 12.87 12.71 -2.76
CA HIS A 4 14.11 12.70 -3.54
C HIS A 4 15.16 13.66 -2.96
N GLY A 5 16.43 13.29 -3.05
CA GLY A 5 17.54 14.11 -2.60
C GLY A 5 18.88 13.36 -2.59
N ALA A 6 19.95 14.06 -2.89
CA ALA A 6 21.28 13.47 -3.01
C ALA A 6 21.75 12.79 -1.71
N MET A 7 21.54 13.44 -0.56
CA MET A 7 21.90 12.85 0.74
C MET A 7 21.11 11.58 1.06
N ARG A 8 19.82 11.52 0.69
CA ARG A 8 18.98 10.34 0.82
C ARG A 8 19.54 9.19 -0.02
N LEU A 9 19.84 9.43 -1.28
CA LEU A 9 20.34 8.41 -2.20
C LEU A 9 21.65 7.81 -1.68
N GLU A 10 22.61 8.62 -1.30
CA GLU A 10 23.91 8.16 -0.75
C GLU A 10 23.73 7.37 0.55
N PHE A 11 22.82 7.78 1.42
CA PHE A 11 22.52 7.03 2.65
C PHE A 11 21.88 5.68 2.35
N LEU A 12 20.87 5.65 1.48
CA LEU A 12 20.19 4.40 1.11
C LEU A 12 21.09 3.42 0.38
N LYS A 13 22.00 3.89 -0.48
CA LYS A 13 23.05 3.04 -1.09
C LYS A 13 23.89 2.32 -0.04
N LYS A 14 24.32 3.05 1.01
CA LYS A 14 25.07 2.45 2.13
C LYS A 14 24.24 1.41 2.89
N LEU A 15 22.96 1.69 3.12
CA LEU A 15 22.05 0.73 3.78
C LEU A 15 21.85 -0.52 2.91
N ILE A 16 21.64 -0.38 1.61
CA ILE A 16 21.51 -1.51 0.67
C ILE A 16 22.76 -2.35 0.66
N ALA A 17 23.94 -1.73 0.56
CA ALA A 17 25.22 -2.43 0.60
C ALA A 17 25.38 -3.21 1.91
N LYS A 18 25.05 -2.58 3.04
CA LYS A 18 25.11 -3.25 4.36
C LYS A 18 24.10 -4.37 4.49
N THR A 19 22.90 -4.21 3.99
CA THR A 19 21.87 -5.26 3.98
C THR A 19 22.34 -6.49 3.20
N ARG A 20 22.92 -6.30 2.01
CA ARG A 20 23.44 -7.38 1.18
C ARG A 20 24.67 -8.06 1.80
N GLU A 21 25.51 -7.32 2.51
CA GLU A 21 26.63 -7.88 3.28
C GLU A 21 26.13 -8.81 4.39
N MET A 22 25.05 -8.38 5.08
CA MET A 22 24.48 -9.14 6.21
C MET A 22 23.64 -10.33 5.75
N ASP A 23 22.90 -10.19 4.65
CA ASP A 23 22.11 -11.27 4.07
C ASP A 23 22.11 -11.17 2.53
N PRO A 24 22.97 -11.93 1.84
CA PRO A 24 23.02 -11.94 0.39
C PRO A 24 21.91 -12.80 -0.25
N THR A 25 21.04 -13.44 0.53
CA THR A 25 20.07 -14.41 0.02
C THR A 25 18.69 -13.81 -0.27
N ARG A 26 18.36 -12.67 0.31
CA ARG A 26 17.06 -12.02 0.14
C ARG A 26 17.12 -10.85 -0.82
N LEU A 27 15.99 -10.63 -1.51
CA LEU A 27 15.79 -9.45 -2.35
C LEU A 27 15.73 -8.19 -1.49
N VAL A 28 16.30 -7.11 -1.99
CA VAL A 28 16.33 -5.80 -1.31
C VAL A 28 15.42 -4.83 -2.05
N SER A 29 14.57 -4.16 -1.31
CA SER A 29 13.72 -3.08 -1.82
C SER A 29 13.64 -1.92 -0.81
N ALA A 30 13.10 -0.79 -1.27
CA ALA A 30 12.75 0.33 -0.42
C ALA A 30 11.47 0.97 -0.97
N ALA A 31 10.62 1.51 -0.10
CA ALA A 31 9.45 2.26 -0.53
C ALA A 31 9.91 3.59 -1.16
N MET A 32 9.86 3.65 -2.48
CA MET A 32 10.26 4.81 -3.27
C MET A 32 9.08 5.79 -3.41
N GLU A 33 9.38 7.05 -3.71
CA GLU A 33 8.36 8.04 -3.98
C GLU A 33 7.76 7.82 -5.37
N LYS A 34 6.45 8.06 -5.48
CA LYS A 34 5.73 8.00 -6.75
C LYS A 34 5.73 9.36 -7.43
N ASP A 35 5.79 9.34 -8.74
CA ASP A 35 5.68 10.53 -9.59
C ASP A 35 4.37 10.48 -10.38
N ASN A 36 3.60 11.56 -10.34
CA ASN A 36 2.41 11.68 -11.15
C ASN A 36 2.79 12.22 -12.55
N ILE A 37 2.48 11.46 -13.59
CA ILE A 37 2.60 11.91 -14.98
C ILE A 37 1.39 12.80 -15.31
N ASP A 38 0.21 12.38 -14.88
CA ASP A 38 -1.04 13.12 -14.96
C ASP A 38 -1.98 12.75 -13.79
N ALA A 39 -3.25 13.13 -13.88
CA ALA A 39 -4.23 12.91 -12.79
C ALA A 39 -4.50 11.44 -12.46
N VAL A 40 -4.21 10.51 -13.38
CA VAL A 40 -4.49 9.08 -13.26
C VAL A 40 -3.33 8.18 -13.67
N THR A 41 -2.25 8.73 -14.21
CA THR A 41 -1.06 7.98 -14.62
C THR A 41 0.10 8.25 -13.67
N VAL A 42 0.66 7.19 -13.11
CA VAL A 42 1.71 7.24 -12.09
C VAL A 42 2.90 6.38 -12.52
N THR A 43 4.10 6.80 -12.13
CA THR A 43 5.36 6.08 -12.33
C THR A 43 6.22 6.18 -11.07
N VAL A 44 7.40 5.57 -11.10
CA VAL A 44 8.47 5.76 -10.12
C VAL A 44 9.73 6.15 -10.87
N LYS A 45 10.21 7.38 -10.66
CA LYS A 45 11.43 7.95 -11.29
C LYS A 45 12.50 8.20 -10.22
N ASP A 46 12.81 7.17 -9.47
CA ASP A 46 13.78 7.24 -8.39
C ASP A 46 15.11 6.58 -8.81
N GLU A 47 16.23 7.31 -8.73
CA GLU A 47 17.56 6.76 -9.02
C GLU A 47 17.88 5.52 -8.16
N LEU A 48 17.20 5.34 -7.03
CA LEU A 48 17.33 4.17 -6.17
C LEU A 48 16.93 2.87 -6.89
N VAL A 49 16.13 2.95 -7.93
CA VAL A 49 15.72 1.81 -8.76
C VAL A 49 16.93 1.00 -9.24
N ASP A 50 18.05 1.64 -9.55
CA ASP A 50 19.26 0.97 -10.04
C ASP A 50 19.95 0.08 -8.98
N TYR A 51 19.70 0.35 -7.70
CA TYR A 51 20.38 -0.29 -6.56
C TYR A 51 19.57 -1.37 -5.85
N VAL A 52 18.26 -1.45 -6.11
CA VAL A 52 17.33 -2.41 -5.51
C VAL A 52 16.93 -3.51 -6.48
N ASP A 53 16.34 -4.58 -5.97
CA ASP A 53 15.90 -5.72 -6.80
C ASP A 53 14.45 -5.56 -7.28
N LEU A 54 13.64 -4.80 -6.54
CA LEU A 54 12.22 -4.56 -6.80
C LEU A 54 11.92 -3.06 -6.86
N ILE A 55 11.06 -2.64 -7.78
CA ILE A 55 10.44 -1.32 -7.74
C ILE A 55 9.33 -1.37 -6.69
N SER A 56 9.55 -0.76 -5.53
CA SER A 56 8.59 -0.80 -4.43
C SER A 56 8.14 0.60 -4.04
N PHE A 57 6.84 0.75 -3.74
CA PHE A 57 6.25 2.02 -3.34
C PHE A 57 4.99 1.83 -2.50
N ASN A 58 4.65 2.86 -1.70
CA ASN A 58 3.39 2.94 -0.98
C ASN A 58 2.35 3.66 -1.84
N GLN A 59 1.11 3.17 -1.86
CA GLN A 59 0.01 3.84 -2.56
C GLN A 59 -1.26 3.78 -1.72
N TYR A 60 -2.02 4.86 -1.74
CA TYR A 60 -3.26 4.99 -0.97
C TYR A 60 -4.38 5.64 -1.81
N VAL A 61 -4.46 5.24 -3.09
CA VAL A 61 -5.57 5.63 -3.96
C VAL A 61 -6.88 5.15 -3.35
N GLY A 62 -7.83 6.05 -3.26
CA GLY A 62 -9.11 5.80 -2.61
C GLY A 62 -9.13 6.04 -1.10
N TRP A 63 -7.99 6.31 -0.48
CA TRP A 63 -7.93 6.64 0.95
C TRP A 63 -7.36 8.03 1.22
N TYR A 64 -6.11 8.32 0.82
CA TYR A 64 -5.52 9.65 0.89
C TYR A 64 -5.57 10.38 -0.43
N ASP A 65 -5.75 9.67 -1.52
CA ASP A 65 -5.78 10.18 -2.87
C ASP A 65 -7.11 9.82 -3.55
N GLY A 66 -8.06 10.74 -3.48
CA GLY A 66 -9.39 10.62 -4.09
C GLY A 66 -10.32 9.62 -3.41
N SER A 67 -11.36 9.23 -4.14
CA SER A 67 -12.32 8.18 -3.76
C SER A 67 -11.90 6.80 -4.30
N SER A 68 -12.55 5.73 -3.81
CA SER A 68 -12.23 4.35 -4.24
C SER A 68 -12.39 4.14 -5.75
N GLU A 69 -13.33 4.86 -6.39
CA GLU A 69 -13.57 4.78 -7.84
C GLU A 69 -12.37 5.31 -8.66
N LYS A 70 -11.46 6.09 -8.05
CA LYS A 70 -10.24 6.51 -8.73
C LYS A 70 -9.39 5.31 -9.16
N CYS A 71 -9.37 4.22 -8.39
CA CYS A 71 -8.66 2.99 -8.72
C CYS A 71 -9.01 2.44 -10.10
N ASP A 72 -10.27 2.60 -10.54
CA ASP A 72 -10.76 2.05 -11.82
C ASP A 72 -10.07 2.68 -13.03
N ARG A 73 -9.57 3.92 -12.88
CA ARG A 73 -8.96 4.73 -13.94
C ARG A 73 -7.45 4.85 -13.80
N MET A 74 -6.86 4.41 -12.68
CA MET A 74 -5.43 4.50 -12.46
C MET A 74 -4.65 3.65 -13.46
N ASN A 75 -3.59 4.23 -13.99
CA ASN A 75 -2.63 3.61 -14.87
C ASN A 75 -1.23 3.70 -14.27
N TRP A 76 -0.46 2.62 -14.33
CA TRP A 76 0.88 2.51 -13.76
C TRP A 76 1.86 2.19 -14.88
N VAL A 77 2.89 3.01 -15.03
CA VAL A 77 3.88 2.89 -16.10
C VAL A 77 5.27 2.89 -15.49
N PHE A 78 6.09 1.92 -15.85
CA PHE A 78 7.46 1.80 -15.36
C PHE A 78 8.42 1.67 -16.55
N ASP A 79 9.42 2.56 -16.60
CA ASP A 79 10.42 2.58 -17.67
C ASP A 79 11.49 1.50 -17.49
N VAL A 80 11.58 0.89 -16.30
CA VAL A 80 12.57 -0.12 -15.94
C VAL A 80 11.91 -1.48 -15.78
N LYS A 81 12.48 -2.50 -16.43
CA LYS A 81 11.99 -3.89 -16.34
C LYS A 81 12.50 -4.56 -15.06
N LYS A 82 11.93 -4.20 -13.92
CA LYS A 82 12.11 -4.89 -12.65
C LYS A 82 10.75 -5.32 -12.10
N PRO A 83 10.68 -6.37 -11.25
CA PRO A 83 9.45 -6.73 -10.57
C PRO A 83 8.92 -5.55 -9.74
N VAL A 84 7.61 -5.36 -9.75
CA VAL A 84 6.93 -4.28 -9.02
C VAL A 84 6.33 -4.83 -7.74
N PHE A 85 6.47 -4.10 -6.64
CA PHE A 85 5.94 -4.49 -5.33
C PHE A 85 5.23 -3.31 -4.65
N ILE A 86 3.98 -3.48 -4.29
CA ILE A 86 3.25 -2.47 -3.54
C ILE A 86 3.44 -2.73 -2.05
N SER A 87 4.31 -1.96 -1.43
CA SER A 87 4.73 -2.14 -0.03
C SER A 87 3.70 -1.70 1.00
N GLU A 88 2.81 -0.78 0.63
CA GLU A 88 1.65 -0.43 1.46
C GLU A 88 0.47 0.03 0.60
N PHE A 89 -0.73 -0.34 1.00
CA PHE A 89 -1.99 0.19 0.46
C PHE A 89 -3.13 -0.09 1.45
N GLY A 90 -4.29 0.52 1.22
CA GLY A 90 -5.51 0.22 1.95
C GLY A 90 -6.19 1.42 2.59
N GLY A 91 -7.16 1.16 3.43
CA GLY A 91 -7.95 2.14 4.16
C GLY A 91 -8.52 1.57 5.44
N GLY A 92 -9.09 2.42 6.29
CA GLY A 92 -9.57 2.02 7.60
C GLY A 92 -11.06 1.67 7.63
N ALA A 93 -11.41 0.72 8.51
CA ALA A 93 -12.77 0.46 8.97
C ALA A 93 -12.79 0.12 10.45
N VAL A 94 -13.87 0.44 11.13
CA VAL A 94 -14.15 -0.05 12.48
C VAL A 94 -14.85 -1.40 12.35
N TYR A 95 -14.33 -2.42 13.02
CA TYR A 95 -14.96 -3.75 13.01
C TYR A 95 -16.41 -3.70 13.52
N GLY A 96 -17.34 -4.29 12.77
CA GLY A 96 -18.77 -4.27 13.08
C GLY A 96 -19.48 -2.94 12.74
N ARG A 97 -18.79 -1.95 12.20
CA ARG A 97 -19.44 -0.73 11.71
C ARG A 97 -19.87 -0.92 10.26
N HIS A 98 -21.18 -0.91 10.04
CA HIS A 98 -21.81 -1.09 8.74
C HIS A 98 -22.50 0.19 8.28
N GLY A 99 -22.58 0.41 6.96
CA GLY A 99 -23.22 1.59 6.37
C GLY A 99 -23.08 1.64 4.85
N ASP A 100 -23.27 2.83 4.30
CA ASP A 100 -23.13 3.04 2.85
C ASP A 100 -21.69 2.78 2.39
N VAL A 101 -21.54 2.23 1.19
CA VAL A 101 -20.23 1.94 0.57
C VAL A 101 -19.34 3.17 0.40
N LYS A 102 -19.90 4.38 0.43
CA LYS A 102 -19.16 5.65 0.39
C LYS A 102 -18.88 6.22 1.77
N GLU A 103 -19.42 5.63 2.82
CA GLU A 103 -19.19 6.10 4.20
C GLU A 103 -17.85 5.54 4.69
N ARG A 104 -16.88 6.43 4.86
CA ARG A 104 -15.55 6.04 5.37
C ARG A 104 -15.65 5.43 6.76
N PHE A 105 -14.75 4.51 7.03
CA PHE A 105 -14.66 3.70 8.25
C PHE A 105 -15.76 2.66 8.45
N THR A 106 -16.67 2.45 7.48
CA THR A 106 -17.52 1.24 7.44
C THR A 106 -16.76 0.06 6.85
N GLU A 107 -17.18 -1.15 7.16
CA GLU A 107 -16.59 -2.34 6.55
C GLU A 107 -16.88 -2.42 5.06
N GLU A 108 -18.04 -1.91 4.61
CA GLU A 108 -18.45 -1.83 3.20
C GLU A 108 -17.53 -0.90 2.39
N TYR A 109 -17.17 0.27 2.96
CA TYR A 109 -16.20 1.16 2.32
C TYR A 109 -14.82 0.50 2.18
N GLN A 110 -14.34 -0.16 3.24
CA GLN A 110 -13.04 -0.82 3.21
C GLN A 110 -13.05 -1.99 2.21
N GLU A 111 -14.13 -2.77 2.17
CA GLU A 111 -14.33 -3.88 1.22
C GLU A 111 -14.26 -3.40 -0.23
N ASP A 112 -15.07 -2.37 -0.60
CA ASP A 112 -15.07 -1.77 -1.94
C ASP A 112 -13.68 -1.23 -2.32
N LEU A 113 -13.05 -0.50 -1.40
CA LEU A 113 -11.70 0.03 -1.61
C LEU A 113 -10.71 -1.08 -1.92
N TYR A 114 -10.71 -2.16 -1.15
CA TYR A 114 -9.80 -3.28 -1.38
C TYR A 114 -10.12 -4.02 -2.67
N GLN A 115 -11.41 -4.23 -3.00
CA GLN A 115 -11.80 -4.85 -4.25
C GLN A 115 -11.34 -4.05 -5.46
N ARG A 116 -11.48 -2.72 -5.44
CA ARG A 116 -11.00 -1.85 -6.51
C ARG A 116 -9.48 -1.81 -6.59
N ASN A 117 -8.80 -1.84 -5.44
CA ASN A 117 -7.34 -1.91 -5.41
C ASN A 117 -6.83 -3.20 -6.07
N VAL A 118 -7.36 -4.38 -5.72
CA VAL A 118 -6.89 -5.63 -6.33
C VAL A 118 -7.21 -5.69 -7.83
N ASN A 119 -8.35 -5.14 -8.27
CA ASN A 119 -8.67 -5.01 -9.69
C ASN A 119 -7.69 -4.07 -10.42
N MET A 120 -7.25 -2.98 -9.76
CA MET A 120 -6.22 -2.08 -10.27
C MET A 120 -4.86 -2.79 -10.35
N PHE A 121 -4.50 -3.56 -9.33
CA PHE A 121 -3.24 -4.29 -9.26
C PHE A 121 -3.11 -5.35 -10.34
N ASP A 122 -4.20 -6.01 -10.71
CA ASP A 122 -4.22 -7.00 -11.80
C ASP A 122 -3.93 -6.39 -13.18
N ARG A 123 -3.95 -5.05 -13.30
CA ARG A 123 -3.56 -4.32 -14.51
C ARG A 123 -2.11 -3.83 -14.51
N ILE A 124 -1.39 -3.98 -13.39
CA ILE A 124 0.01 -3.52 -13.27
C ILE A 124 0.93 -4.57 -13.90
N GLU A 125 1.59 -4.20 -14.98
CA GLU A 125 2.58 -5.05 -15.62
C GLU A 125 3.77 -5.30 -14.68
N GLY A 126 4.17 -6.57 -14.53
CA GLY A 126 5.30 -6.95 -13.69
C GLY A 126 5.03 -6.92 -12.19
N LEU A 127 3.77 -6.79 -11.74
CA LEU A 127 3.46 -6.88 -10.32
C LEU A 127 3.83 -8.26 -9.77
N ALA A 128 4.76 -8.27 -8.81
CA ALA A 128 5.28 -9.48 -8.15
C ALA A 128 4.66 -9.72 -6.77
N GLY A 129 4.07 -8.69 -6.15
CA GLY A 129 3.43 -8.85 -4.85
C GLY A 129 2.95 -7.54 -4.23
N THR A 130 2.22 -7.69 -3.14
CA THR A 130 1.67 -6.57 -2.39
C THR A 130 1.61 -6.88 -0.90
N THR A 131 1.68 -5.85 -0.05
CA THR A 131 1.40 -5.96 1.38
C THR A 131 0.43 -4.86 1.80
N PRO A 132 -0.76 -5.21 2.30
CA PRO A 132 -1.69 -4.20 2.81
C PRO A 132 -1.16 -3.55 4.09
N TRP A 133 -1.44 -2.30 4.28
CA TRP A 133 -1.27 -1.61 5.54
C TRP A 133 -2.64 -1.52 6.25
N ILE A 134 -2.96 -2.44 7.19
CA ILE A 134 -2.06 -3.40 7.81
C ILE A 134 -2.84 -4.69 8.16
N LEU A 135 -2.16 -5.73 8.62
CA LEU A 135 -2.86 -6.98 8.97
C LEU A 135 -3.84 -6.78 10.13
N MET A 136 -3.43 -6.12 11.22
CA MET A 136 -4.25 -5.95 12.43
C MET A 136 -4.27 -4.50 12.89
N ASP A 137 -5.44 -4.03 13.37
CA ASP A 137 -5.55 -2.74 14.03
C ASP A 137 -4.59 -2.65 15.21
N PHE A 138 -3.88 -1.52 15.33
CA PHE A 138 -2.91 -1.33 16.38
C PHE A 138 -3.07 0.03 17.08
N ARG A 139 -2.61 0.11 18.32
CA ARG A 139 -2.65 1.34 19.10
C ARG A 139 -1.79 2.41 18.46
N SER A 140 -2.38 3.57 18.23
CA SER A 140 -1.76 4.74 17.61
C SER A 140 -2.33 6.01 18.25
N PRO A 141 -1.75 6.55 19.31
CA PRO A 141 -2.31 7.66 20.07
C PRO A 141 -2.52 8.96 19.29
N ARG A 142 -1.99 9.06 18.10
CA ARG A 142 -2.22 10.19 17.17
C ARG A 142 -3.53 10.08 16.40
N ARG A 143 -4.25 8.95 16.51
CA ARG A 143 -5.48 8.65 15.78
C ARG A 143 -6.68 8.87 16.71
N GLN A 144 -7.23 10.11 16.70
CA GLN A 144 -8.17 10.57 17.73
C GLN A 144 -9.55 10.96 17.20
N ILE A 145 -10.00 10.42 16.07
CA ILE A 145 -11.39 10.62 15.64
C ILE A 145 -12.29 9.86 16.61
N VAL A 146 -13.00 10.60 17.47
CA VAL A 146 -13.86 10.06 18.53
C VAL A 146 -14.92 9.13 17.96
N GLY A 147 -15.13 7.98 18.61
CA GLY A 147 -16.11 6.96 18.19
C GLY A 147 -15.73 6.20 16.92
N VAL A 148 -14.54 6.45 16.39
CA VAL A 148 -14.03 5.81 15.17
C VAL A 148 -12.63 5.24 15.41
N GLN A 149 -11.67 6.13 15.66
CA GLN A 149 -10.28 5.71 15.82
C GLN A 149 -9.95 5.41 17.28
N ASP A 150 -10.28 6.29 18.21
CA ASP A 150 -10.12 6.11 19.66
C ASP A 150 -8.72 5.55 19.99
N ASP A 151 -7.68 6.27 19.57
CA ASP A 151 -6.27 5.90 19.71
C ASP A 151 -5.82 4.65 18.92
N PHE A 152 -6.60 4.18 17.96
CA PHE A 152 -6.20 3.06 17.09
C PHE A 152 -6.04 3.47 15.62
N ASN A 153 -5.04 2.92 14.97
CA ASN A 153 -5.03 2.84 13.52
C ASN A 153 -5.97 1.72 13.09
N ARG A 154 -7.07 2.09 12.41
CA ARG A 154 -8.15 1.18 12.00
C ARG A 154 -7.97 0.62 10.59
N LYS A 155 -6.75 0.66 10.04
CA LYS A 155 -6.46 0.10 8.71
C LYS A 155 -6.25 -1.41 8.71
N GLY A 156 -6.31 -2.08 9.85
CA GLY A 156 -6.22 -3.53 9.92
C GLY A 156 -7.28 -4.22 9.07
N LEU A 157 -6.93 -5.33 8.45
CA LEU A 157 -7.86 -6.31 7.90
C LEU A 157 -8.53 -7.11 9.03
N ILE A 158 -7.85 -7.17 10.16
CA ILE A 158 -8.31 -7.79 11.41
C ILE A 158 -8.37 -6.71 12.48
N SER A 159 -9.39 -6.72 13.31
CA SER A 159 -9.51 -5.80 14.44
C SER A 159 -8.47 -6.13 15.52
N ASN A 160 -8.21 -5.18 16.42
CA ASN A 160 -7.36 -5.40 17.59
C ASN A 160 -7.89 -6.48 18.57
N GLN A 161 -9.09 -6.99 18.35
CA GLN A 161 -9.70 -8.08 19.11
C GLN A 161 -9.78 -9.40 18.31
N GLY A 162 -9.17 -9.46 17.12
CA GLY A 162 -9.10 -10.65 16.28
C GLY A 162 -10.28 -10.84 15.29
N GLY A 163 -11.25 -9.92 15.26
CA GLY A 163 -12.36 -9.97 14.29
C GLY A 163 -11.89 -9.66 12.86
N LYS A 164 -12.16 -10.55 11.93
CA LYS A 164 -11.83 -10.36 10.50
C LYS A 164 -12.86 -9.44 9.87
N LYS A 165 -12.41 -8.33 9.27
CA LYS A 165 -13.25 -7.39 8.55
C LYS A 165 -13.54 -7.90 7.13
N LYS A 166 -14.52 -7.35 6.43
CA LYS A 166 -14.90 -7.77 5.07
C LYS A 166 -13.71 -7.74 4.10
N ALA A 167 -12.88 -6.71 4.15
CA ALA A 167 -11.68 -6.58 3.31
C ALA A 167 -10.66 -7.72 3.51
N PHE A 168 -10.64 -8.39 4.68
CA PHE A 168 -9.82 -9.58 4.89
C PHE A 168 -10.16 -10.67 3.87
N TYR A 169 -11.44 -10.89 3.60
CA TYR A 169 -11.89 -11.94 2.68
C TYR A 169 -11.63 -11.57 1.22
N VAL A 170 -11.66 -10.27 0.87
CA VAL A 170 -11.23 -9.80 -0.45
C VAL A 170 -9.76 -10.17 -0.68
N MET A 171 -8.89 -9.82 0.27
CA MET A 171 -7.46 -10.12 0.15
C MET A 171 -7.17 -11.62 0.15
N LYS A 172 -7.83 -12.37 1.02
CA LYS A 172 -7.71 -13.84 1.03
C LYS A 172 -8.02 -14.43 -0.34
N LYS A 173 -9.20 -14.09 -0.89
CA LYS A 173 -9.63 -14.59 -2.21
C LYS A 173 -8.65 -14.20 -3.32
N TRP A 174 -8.17 -12.97 -3.30
CA TRP A 174 -7.23 -12.48 -4.32
C TRP A 174 -5.89 -13.21 -4.25
N TYR A 175 -5.29 -13.38 -3.05
CA TYR A 175 -4.05 -14.13 -2.90
C TYR A 175 -4.19 -15.62 -3.27
N GLU A 176 -5.32 -16.24 -2.96
CA GLU A 176 -5.59 -17.64 -3.34
C GLU A 176 -5.75 -17.82 -4.86
N SER A 177 -5.96 -16.75 -5.62
CA SER A 177 -6.09 -16.77 -7.08
C SER A 177 -4.76 -16.57 -7.82
N LYS A 178 -3.65 -16.33 -7.11
CA LYS A 178 -2.30 -16.09 -7.67
C LYS A 178 -1.43 -17.32 -7.53
#